data_67bee113305769c2b25960f49e4874a7
#
_entry.id   67bee113305769c2b25960f49e4874a7
#
_cell.length_a   1.000
_cell.length_b   1.000
_cell.length_c   1.000
_cell.angle_alpha   90.00
_cell.angle_beta   90.00
_cell.angle_gamma   90.00
#
_symmetry.space_group_name_H-M   'P 1'
#
loop_
_entity.id
_entity.type
_entity.pdbx_description
1 polymer ?
#
loop_
_entity_poly.entity_id
_entity_poly.type
_entity_poly.pdbx_seq_one_letter_code
_entity_poly.pdbx_strand_id
1 'polypeptide(L)'
;MLSGRSRFENKVINALTKRSLLRYKTNNKINMKVVILAGGFGTRISEESAYKPKPMIEIGGMPILWHLMKVYSYYGVNEFIICAGYKQHKIKEWFSDYFLHTSDITFDFTNGNDVIVHQKHIEPWKVTVIDTGLGTMTGGRIKRIKDYVGNEPFMLNYGDAVGDVNLKELLDFHKSHGKLATVSVYNFGQNKGVLDIKDGTVRAFREKSDLDGNLINIGFFVLEPSVLEYIEGDNTVFEQEPLKQLAAESELKAFVHHGFWQCMDTLREKQHLEKLWSTGNAPWKIWK
;
A
#
# COMPACT_ATOMS: atom_id res chain seq x y z
N MET A 1 30.52 -37.14 30.48
CA MET A 1 29.31 -36.93 31.30
C MET A 1 28.80 -35.49 31.09
N LEU A 2 27.88 -35.30 30.19
CA LEU A 2 27.10 -34.06 30.05
C LEU A 2 25.72 -34.52 29.55
N SER A 3 24.87 -34.91 30.50
CA SER A 3 23.49 -35.26 30.21
C SER A 3 22.60 -34.59 31.22
N GLY A 4 21.54 -33.95 30.74
CA GLY A 4 20.37 -33.72 31.54
C GLY A 4 20.12 -32.29 31.98
N ARG A 5 19.93 -31.36 31.03
CA ARG A 5 19.03 -30.25 31.36
C ARG A 5 17.64 -30.81 31.59
N SER A 6 17.07 -30.54 32.76
CA SER A 6 15.80 -31.11 33.17
C SER A 6 14.68 -30.69 32.21
N ARG A 7 13.69 -31.53 32.05
CA ARG A 7 12.45 -31.25 31.24
C ARG A 7 11.76 -29.93 31.67
N PHE A 8 12.07 -29.49 32.91
CA PHE A 8 11.57 -28.23 33.49
C PHE A 8 12.35 -27.03 32.97
N GLU A 9 13.68 -27.09 32.88
CA GLU A 9 14.53 -26.02 32.33
C GLU A 9 14.22 -25.76 30.85
N ASN A 10 14.00 -26.82 30.07
CA ASN A 10 13.61 -26.69 28.67
C ASN A 10 12.22 -26.07 28.50
N LYS A 11 11.26 -26.32 29.42
CA LYS A 11 9.94 -25.65 29.41
C LYS A 11 10.05 -24.18 29.77
N VAL A 12 10.92 -23.82 30.74
CA VAL A 12 11.11 -22.41 31.15
C VAL A 12 11.85 -21.63 30.06
N ILE A 13 12.86 -22.20 29.43
CA ILE A 13 13.59 -21.58 28.32
C ILE A 13 12.65 -21.38 27.12
N ASN A 14 11.83 -22.37 26.76
CA ASN A 14 10.85 -22.26 25.70
C ASN A 14 9.74 -21.24 26.02
N ALA A 15 9.32 -21.11 27.27
CA ALA A 15 8.34 -20.12 27.70
C ALA A 15 8.91 -18.69 27.69
N LEU A 16 10.17 -18.52 28.08
CA LEU A 16 10.90 -17.25 28.05
C LEU A 16 11.18 -16.82 26.59
N THR A 17 11.58 -17.77 25.74
CA THR A 17 11.81 -17.51 24.30
C THR A 17 10.50 -17.19 23.58
N LYS A 18 9.40 -17.89 23.90
CA LYS A 18 8.06 -17.54 23.39
C LYS A 18 7.60 -16.17 23.89
N ARG A 19 7.83 -15.82 25.16
CA ARG A 19 7.50 -14.51 25.72
C ARG A 19 8.35 -13.38 25.11
N SER A 20 9.64 -13.61 24.89
CA SER A 20 10.51 -12.62 24.22
C SER A 20 10.15 -12.48 22.75
N LEU A 21 9.83 -13.55 22.03
CA LEU A 21 9.33 -13.53 20.66
C LEU A 21 7.92 -12.88 20.56
N LEU A 22 7.04 -13.11 21.53
CA LEU A 22 5.76 -12.39 21.60
C LEU A 22 5.97 -10.90 21.93
N ARG A 23 6.84 -10.55 22.87
CA ARG A 23 7.19 -9.14 23.16
C ARG A 23 7.85 -8.46 21.95
N TYR A 24 8.72 -9.15 21.22
CA TYR A 24 9.33 -8.64 19.99
C TYR A 24 8.27 -8.43 18.89
N LYS A 25 7.29 -9.34 18.76
CA LYS A 25 6.17 -9.20 17.83
C LYS A 25 5.15 -8.13 18.25
N THR A 26 4.95 -7.89 19.56
CA THR A 26 4.02 -6.85 20.05
C THR A 26 4.62 -5.45 20.04
N ASN A 27 5.94 -5.30 20.17
CA ASN A 27 6.61 -3.98 20.12
C ASN A 27 6.82 -3.45 18.68
N ASN A 28 6.52 -4.22 17.65
CA ASN A 28 6.72 -3.82 16.25
C ASN A 28 5.42 -3.61 15.46
N LYS A 29 4.27 -3.60 16.11
CA LYS A 29 3.01 -3.30 15.40
C LYS A 29 2.88 -1.78 15.22
N ILE A 30 2.83 -1.36 13.97
CA ILE A 30 2.45 0.00 13.62
C ILE A 30 0.93 0.11 13.82
N ASN A 31 0.49 0.90 14.80
CA ASN A 31 -0.93 1.15 15.06
C ASN A 31 -1.35 2.41 14.29
N MET A 32 -1.57 2.28 13.01
CA MET A 32 -2.01 3.37 12.12
C MET A 32 -3.07 2.87 11.15
N LYS A 33 -3.90 3.78 10.65
CA LYS A 33 -4.81 3.52 9.55
C LYS A 33 -4.11 3.75 8.20
N VAL A 34 -4.49 2.97 7.20
CA VAL A 34 -4.06 3.21 5.82
C VAL A 34 -5.25 3.62 4.99
N VAL A 35 -5.14 4.78 4.37
CA VAL A 35 -6.08 5.26 3.34
C VAL A 35 -5.58 4.79 1.98
N ILE A 36 -6.43 4.14 1.21
CA ILE A 36 -6.09 3.65 -0.14
C ILE A 36 -7.01 4.31 -1.16
N LEU A 37 -6.43 5.05 -2.09
CA LEU A 37 -7.15 5.68 -3.20
C LEU A 37 -7.48 4.62 -4.27
N ALA A 38 -8.75 4.32 -4.45
CA ALA A 38 -9.27 3.25 -5.30
C ALA A 38 -10.45 3.68 -6.18
N GLY A 39 -10.64 5.01 -6.39
CA GLY A 39 -11.84 5.54 -7.03
C GLY A 39 -11.69 5.95 -8.50
N GLY A 40 -10.50 5.84 -9.09
CA GLY A 40 -10.22 6.26 -10.47
C GLY A 40 -10.78 5.33 -11.55
N PHE A 41 -10.95 5.84 -12.77
CA PHE A 41 -11.51 5.10 -13.91
C PHE A 41 -10.58 4.02 -14.50
N GLY A 42 -9.26 4.15 -14.34
CA GLY A 42 -8.28 3.19 -14.87
C GLY A 42 -8.19 3.17 -16.41
N THR A 43 -8.36 4.30 -17.08
CA THR A 43 -8.50 4.40 -18.54
C THR A 43 -7.29 3.91 -19.34
N ARG A 44 -6.09 3.91 -18.73
CA ARG A 44 -4.83 3.44 -19.37
C ARG A 44 -4.71 1.92 -19.46
N ILE A 45 -5.57 1.17 -18.74
CA ILE A 45 -5.67 -0.30 -18.78
C ILE A 45 -7.13 -0.70 -19.03
N SER A 46 -7.71 -0.14 -20.10
CA SER A 46 -9.13 -0.25 -20.42
C SER A 46 -9.61 -1.68 -20.64
N GLU A 47 -8.75 -2.57 -21.11
CA GLU A 47 -9.06 -3.98 -21.35
C GLU A 47 -9.51 -4.70 -20.07
N GLU A 48 -8.94 -4.33 -18.94
CA GLU A 48 -9.27 -4.90 -17.62
C GLU A 48 -10.28 -4.02 -16.87
N SER A 49 -10.08 -2.69 -16.90
CA SER A 49 -10.89 -1.74 -16.12
C SER A 49 -12.32 -1.59 -16.65
N ALA A 50 -12.59 -2.07 -17.88
CA ALA A 50 -13.95 -2.20 -18.40
C ALA A 50 -14.85 -3.10 -17.52
N TYR A 51 -14.29 -4.04 -16.78
CA TYR A 51 -15.06 -5.02 -15.99
C TYR A 51 -14.93 -4.81 -14.48
N LYS A 52 -13.78 -4.35 -13.98
CA LYS A 52 -13.50 -4.15 -12.56
C LYS A 52 -12.65 -2.88 -12.36
N PRO A 53 -12.72 -2.20 -11.19
CA PRO A 53 -11.86 -1.05 -10.95
C PRO A 53 -10.40 -1.50 -10.87
N LYS A 54 -9.47 -0.64 -11.26
CA LYS A 54 -8.04 -0.95 -11.36
C LYS A 54 -7.45 -1.66 -10.13
N PRO A 55 -7.76 -1.27 -8.87
CA PRO A 55 -7.28 -1.97 -7.69
C PRO A 55 -7.74 -3.44 -7.56
N MET A 56 -8.77 -3.82 -8.31
CA MET A 56 -9.31 -5.20 -8.34
C MET A 56 -8.78 -6.03 -9.50
N ILE A 57 -7.87 -5.51 -10.30
CA ILE A 57 -7.18 -6.30 -11.33
C ILE A 57 -6.21 -7.26 -10.63
N GLU A 58 -6.24 -8.51 -11.04
CA GLU A 58 -5.54 -9.59 -10.34
C GLU A 58 -4.11 -9.79 -10.82
N ILE A 59 -3.26 -10.15 -9.87
CA ILE A 59 -1.91 -10.67 -10.04
C ILE A 59 -1.85 -11.99 -9.26
N GLY A 60 -1.57 -13.08 -9.94
CA GLY A 60 -1.56 -14.41 -9.32
C GLY A 60 -2.91 -14.81 -8.70
N GLY A 61 -4.03 -14.40 -9.30
CA GLY A 61 -5.39 -14.68 -8.84
C GLY A 61 -5.87 -13.84 -7.66
N MET A 62 -5.09 -12.85 -7.20
CA MET A 62 -5.48 -11.95 -6.12
C MET A 62 -5.43 -10.49 -6.59
N PRO A 63 -6.40 -9.62 -6.21
CA PRO A 63 -6.37 -8.20 -6.58
C PRO A 63 -5.05 -7.52 -6.18
N ILE A 64 -4.55 -6.58 -7.00
CA ILE A 64 -3.35 -5.81 -6.64
C ILE A 64 -3.56 -5.05 -5.31
N LEU A 65 -4.78 -4.64 -5.00
CA LEU A 65 -5.16 -4.08 -3.71
C LEU A 65 -4.85 -5.05 -2.55
N TRP A 66 -5.13 -6.34 -2.71
CA TRP A 66 -4.80 -7.36 -1.70
C TRP A 66 -3.28 -7.46 -1.49
N HIS A 67 -2.50 -7.47 -2.57
CA HIS A 67 -1.04 -7.48 -2.47
C HIS A 67 -0.50 -6.28 -1.70
N LEU A 68 -1.01 -5.08 -2.00
CA LEU A 68 -0.66 -3.87 -1.27
C LEU A 68 -1.02 -3.97 0.22
N MET A 69 -2.22 -4.44 0.55
CA MET A 69 -2.67 -4.61 1.93
C MET A 69 -1.82 -5.65 2.68
N LYS A 70 -1.34 -6.71 2.00
CA LYS A 70 -0.41 -7.70 2.58
C LYS A 70 0.94 -7.06 2.94
N VAL A 71 1.47 -6.14 2.14
CA VAL A 71 2.69 -5.38 2.48
C VAL A 71 2.49 -4.61 3.78
N TYR A 72 1.40 -3.89 3.92
CA TYR A 72 1.07 -3.16 5.16
C TYR A 72 0.89 -4.10 6.36
N SER A 73 0.17 -5.20 6.16
CA SER A 73 -0.07 -6.22 7.19
C SER A 73 1.21 -6.87 7.72
N TYR A 74 2.22 -7.04 6.87
CA TYR A 74 3.52 -7.56 7.28
C TYR A 74 4.16 -6.71 8.39
N TYR A 75 3.95 -5.39 8.35
CA TYR A 75 4.38 -4.45 9.39
C TYR A 75 3.35 -4.27 10.52
N GLY A 76 2.26 -5.04 10.52
CA GLY A 76 1.23 -5.04 11.57
C GLY A 76 0.14 -3.98 11.39
N VAL A 77 0.12 -3.27 10.26
CA VAL A 77 -0.96 -2.33 9.90
C VAL A 77 -2.11 -3.11 9.29
N ASN A 78 -3.26 -3.13 9.96
CA ASN A 78 -4.40 -3.97 9.59
C ASN A 78 -5.74 -3.20 9.53
N GLU A 79 -5.72 -1.87 9.65
CA GLU A 79 -6.92 -1.03 9.51
C GLU A 79 -6.83 -0.21 8.22
N PHE A 80 -7.74 -0.49 7.28
CA PHE A 80 -7.75 0.08 5.94
C PHE A 80 -9.02 0.87 5.67
N ILE A 81 -8.86 2.06 5.09
CA ILE A 81 -9.94 2.92 4.60
C ILE A 81 -9.77 3.03 3.09
N ILE A 82 -10.68 2.44 2.33
CA ILE A 82 -10.62 2.39 0.88
C ILE A 82 -11.54 3.47 0.31
N CYS A 83 -10.94 4.50 -0.32
CA CYS A 83 -11.66 5.57 -1.01
C CYS A 83 -12.10 5.07 -2.40
N ALA A 84 -13.29 4.48 -2.46
CA ALA A 84 -13.84 3.91 -3.67
C ALA A 84 -14.65 4.95 -4.48
N GLY A 85 -14.87 4.65 -5.75
CA GLY A 85 -15.64 5.48 -6.68
C GLY A 85 -16.11 4.63 -7.86
N TYR A 86 -15.35 4.65 -8.97
CA TYR A 86 -15.69 3.84 -10.15
C TYR A 86 -15.80 2.36 -9.79
N LYS A 87 -16.94 1.74 -10.15
CA LYS A 87 -17.26 0.33 -9.88
C LYS A 87 -17.00 -0.12 -8.44
N GLN A 88 -17.26 0.75 -7.47
CA GLN A 88 -17.05 0.48 -6.05
C GLN A 88 -17.72 -0.80 -5.54
N HIS A 89 -18.85 -1.21 -6.14
CA HIS A 89 -19.55 -2.44 -5.79
C HIS A 89 -18.64 -3.67 -5.92
N LYS A 90 -17.74 -3.71 -6.92
CA LYS A 90 -16.78 -4.81 -7.09
C LYS A 90 -15.78 -4.93 -5.94
N ILE A 91 -15.40 -3.82 -5.34
CA ILE A 91 -14.55 -3.83 -4.14
C ILE A 91 -15.35 -4.37 -2.94
N LYS A 92 -16.60 -3.90 -2.77
CA LYS A 92 -17.47 -4.32 -1.68
C LYS A 92 -17.85 -5.81 -1.79
N GLU A 93 -18.22 -6.27 -2.98
CA GLU A 93 -18.49 -7.69 -3.27
C GLU A 93 -17.29 -8.56 -2.87
N TRP A 94 -16.08 -8.21 -3.32
CA TRP A 94 -14.87 -8.99 -3.03
C TRP A 94 -14.61 -9.11 -1.53
N PHE A 95 -14.78 -8.04 -0.75
CA PHE A 95 -14.59 -8.12 0.71
C PHE A 95 -15.74 -8.84 1.42
N SER A 96 -16.98 -8.76 0.91
CA SER A 96 -18.11 -9.49 1.49
C SER A 96 -17.94 -11.00 1.38
N ASP A 97 -17.30 -11.46 0.30
CA ASP A 97 -17.10 -12.87 0.01
C ASP A 97 -15.68 -13.36 0.31
N TYR A 98 -14.82 -12.48 0.84
CA TYR A 98 -13.40 -12.77 1.05
C TYR A 98 -13.16 -14.04 1.87
N PHE A 99 -13.93 -14.25 2.94
CA PHE A 99 -13.80 -15.43 3.80
C PHE A 99 -14.21 -16.73 3.08
N LEU A 100 -15.14 -16.65 2.12
CA LEU A 100 -15.55 -17.80 1.31
C LEU A 100 -14.44 -18.27 0.37
N HIS A 101 -13.68 -17.32 -0.18
CA HIS A 101 -12.60 -17.61 -1.14
C HIS A 101 -11.30 -18.06 -0.49
N THR A 102 -11.13 -17.81 0.81
CA THR A 102 -9.87 -18.07 1.52
C THR A 102 -9.97 -19.13 2.60
N SER A 103 -11.14 -19.78 2.76
CA SER A 103 -11.40 -20.77 3.81
C SER A 103 -11.88 -22.09 3.24
N ASP A 104 -11.67 -23.19 3.98
CA ASP A 104 -12.31 -24.48 3.68
C ASP A 104 -13.75 -24.45 4.20
N ILE A 105 -14.73 -24.71 3.32
CA ILE A 105 -16.15 -24.52 3.61
C ILE A 105 -16.94 -25.75 3.17
N THR A 106 -17.90 -26.16 4.02
CA THR A 106 -18.99 -27.06 3.65
C THR A 106 -20.28 -26.26 3.51
N PHE A 107 -20.92 -26.40 2.36
CA PHE A 107 -22.30 -25.94 2.14
C PHE A 107 -23.22 -27.15 2.29
N ASP A 108 -24.05 -27.16 3.31
CA ASP A 108 -25.04 -28.23 3.55
C ASP A 108 -26.42 -27.77 3.10
N PHE A 109 -26.87 -28.29 1.99
CA PHE A 109 -28.19 -28.02 1.42
C PHE A 109 -29.24 -29.03 1.86
N THR A 110 -28.89 -30.02 2.72
CA THR A 110 -29.84 -31.09 3.14
C THR A 110 -30.76 -30.62 4.28
N ASN A 111 -30.30 -29.70 5.14
CA ASN A 111 -31.00 -29.27 6.35
C ASN A 111 -31.13 -27.74 6.51
N GLY A 112 -31.29 -26.98 5.42
CA GLY A 112 -31.62 -25.56 5.54
C GLY A 112 -30.54 -24.59 5.07
N ASN A 113 -29.60 -25.00 4.23
CA ASN A 113 -28.53 -24.16 3.65
C ASN A 113 -27.49 -23.67 4.70
N ASP A 114 -27.02 -24.55 5.54
CA ASP A 114 -25.99 -24.24 6.51
C ASP A 114 -24.61 -24.07 5.86
N VAL A 115 -23.83 -23.10 6.38
CA VAL A 115 -22.46 -22.84 5.95
C VAL A 115 -21.52 -23.10 7.12
N ILE A 116 -20.64 -24.09 6.98
CA ILE A 116 -19.67 -24.47 8.00
C ILE A 116 -18.27 -24.10 7.52
N VAL A 117 -17.62 -23.19 8.19
CA VAL A 117 -16.24 -22.76 7.90
C VAL A 117 -15.28 -23.57 8.77
N HIS A 118 -14.45 -24.42 8.13
CA HIS A 118 -13.54 -25.33 8.83
C HIS A 118 -12.20 -24.70 9.18
N GLN A 119 -11.51 -24.15 8.18
CA GLN A 119 -10.24 -23.44 8.37
C GLN A 119 -10.37 -22.02 7.86
N LYS A 120 -9.92 -21.08 8.68
CA LYS A 120 -9.96 -19.65 8.37
C LYS A 120 -8.56 -19.19 7.99
N HIS A 121 -8.34 -18.94 6.70
CA HIS A 121 -7.11 -18.38 6.17
C HIS A 121 -7.29 -16.89 5.82
N ILE A 122 -7.93 -16.15 6.73
CA ILE A 122 -8.23 -14.73 6.55
C ILE A 122 -7.25 -13.87 7.34
N GLU A 123 -6.83 -12.78 6.74
CA GLU A 123 -6.05 -11.76 7.43
C GLU A 123 -6.90 -11.01 8.46
N PRO A 124 -6.30 -10.57 9.58
CA PRO A 124 -6.99 -9.85 10.65
C PRO A 124 -7.26 -8.38 10.26
N TRP A 125 -7.83 -8.17 9.09
CA TRP A 125 -8.08 -6.83 8.56
C TRP A 125 -9.41 -6.25 9.04
N LYS A 126 -9.37 -4.96 9.35
CA LYS A 126 -10.55 -4.11 9.46
C LYS A 126 -10.59 -3.21 8.23
N VAL A 127 -11.59 -3.41 7.37
CA VAL A 127 -11.69 -2.72 6.09
C VAL A 127 -12.97 -1.89 6.04
N THR A 128 -12.81 -0.60 5.77
CA THR A 128 -13.92 0.31 5.53
C THR A 128 -13.86 0.79 4.08
N VAL A 129 -14.88 0.47 3.28
CA VAL A 129 -15.00 0.90 1.89
C VAL A 129 -15.98 2.06 1.80
N ILE A 130 -15.47 3.23 1.44
CA ILE A 130 -16.24 4.48 1.44
C ILE A 130 -16.51 4.90 -0.01
N ASP A 131 -17.77 5.22 -0.32
CA ASP A 131 -18.11 5.91 -1.56
C ASP A 131 -17.65 7.36 -1.46
N THR A 132 -16.56 7.65 -2.14
CA THR A 132 -16.01 9.01 -2.21
C THR A 132 -16.44 9.76 -3.47
N GLY A 133 -17.42 9.24 -4.19
CA GLY A 133 -17.96 9.85 -5.41
C GLY A 133 -17.21 9.46 -6.69
N LEU A 134 -17.93 9.49 -7.83
CA LEU A 134 -17.38 9.08 -9.12
C LEU A 134 -16.43 10.13 -9.69
N GLY A 135 -16.84 11.41 -9.65
CA GLY A 135 -16.10 12.54 -10.23
C GLY A 135 -15.12 13.22 -9.27
N THR A 136 -14.97 12.73 -8.05
CA THR A 136 -14.12 13.34 -7.02
C THR A 136 -12.65 13.08 -7.31
N MET A 137 -11.82 14.12 -7.22
CA MET A 137 -10.37 14.04 -7.39
C MET A 137 -9.67 13.48 -6.13
N THR A 138 -8.38 13.20 -6.22
CA THR A 138 -7.59 12.54 -5.16
C THR A 138 -7.68 13.26 -3.82
N GLY A 139 -7.50 14.57 -3.79
CA GLY A 139 -7.65 15.40 -2.58
C GLY A 139 -9.07 15.36 -2.03
N GLY A 140 -10.08 15.53 -2.88
CA GLY A 140 -11.48 15.46 -2.45
C GLY A 140 -11.81 14.13 -1.79
N ARG A 141 -11.31 13.00 -2.31
CA ARG A 141 -11.49 11.67 -1.68
C ARG A 141 -10.88 11.62 -0.28
N ILE A 142 -9.67 12.16 -0.12
CA ILE A 142 -8.99 12.25 1.17
C ILE A 142 -9.78 13.13 2.13
N LYS A 143 -10.33 14.27 1.68
CA LYS A 143 -11.14 15.14 2.53
C LYS A 143 -12.41 14.47 3.03
N ARG A 144 -13.08 13.69 2.17
CA ARG A 144 -14.34 13.01 2.49
C ARG A 144 -14.20 11.90 3.56
N ILE A 145 -12.99 11.45 3.83
CA ILE A 145 -12.75 10.40 4.86
C ILE A 145 -12.26 10.97 6.20
N LYS A 146 -12.31 12.29 6.41
CA LYS A 146 -11.84 12.96 7.62
C LYS A 146 -12.35 12.30 8.90
N ASP A 147 -13.64 12.03 8.99
CA ASP A 147 -14.26 11.44 10.18
C ASP A 147 -13.82 9.99 10.45
N TYR A 148 -13.38 9.28 9.41
CA TYR A 148 -12.87 7.91 9.52
C TYR A 148 -11.40 7.85 9.93
N VAL A 149 -10.61 8.82 9.48
CA VAL A 149 -9.20 8.96 9.88
C VAL A 149 -9.10 9.40 11.33
N GLY A 150 -9.90 10.40 11.72
CA GLY A 150 -9.86 11.01 13.06
C GLY A 150 -8.69 11.98 13.20
N ASN A 151 -8.13 12.07 14.41
CA ASN A 151 -7.09 13.04 14.77
C ASN A 151 -5.69 12.42 14.89
N GLU A 152 -5.51 11.19 14.42
CA GLU A 152 -4.23 10.49 14.49
C GLU A 152 -3.53 10.50 13.12
N PRO A 153 -2.19 10.50 13.08
CA PRO A 153 -1.46 10.34 11.83
C PRO A 153 -1.89 9.08 11.09
N PHE A 154 -1.89 9.13 9.76
CA PHE A 154 -2.31 8.04 8.92
C PHE A 154 -1.38 7.85 7.72
N MET A 155 -1.40 6.66 7.15
CA MET A 155 -0.73 6.37 5.89
C MET A 155 -1.69 6.55 4.73
N LEU A 156 -1.16 6.98 3.57
CA LEU A 156 -1.94 7.10 2.32
C LEU A 156 -1.18 6.40 1.20
N ASN A 157 -1.92 5.67 0.35
CA ASN A 157 -1.35 5.05 -0.84
C ASN A 157 -2.34 5.03 -2.02
N TYR A 158 -1.80 4.75 -3.20
CA TYR A 158 -2.56 4.44 -4.40
C TYR A 158 -2.86 2.94 -4.47
N GLY A 159 -4.08 2.57 -4.87
CA GLY A 159 -4.53 1.17 -4.86
C GLY A 159 -4.06 0.31 -6.04
N ASP A 160 -3.13 0.79 -6.84
CA ASP A 160 -2.72 0.21 -8.12
C ASP A 160 -1.20 -0.01 -8.25
N ALA A 161 -0.48 0.05 -7.13
CA ALA A 161 0.96 -0.16 -7.09
C ALA A 161 1.36 -1.09 -5.95
N VAL A 162 2.49 -1.76 -6.11
CA VAL A 162 3.13 -2.60 -5.10
C VAL A 162 4.61 -2.24 -4.97
N GLY A 163 5.16 -2.46 -3.77
CA GLY A 163 6.57 -2.21 -3.47
C GLY A 163 6.98 -2.88 -2.17
N ASP A 164 8.28 -2.97 -1.93
CA ASP A 164 8.87 -3.52 -0.71
C ASP A 164 9.35 -2.42 0.25
N VAL A 165 8.65 -1.27 0.25
CA VAL A 165 8.97 -0.11 1.10
C VAL A 165 8.99 -0.53 2.57
N ASN A 166 10.08 -0.20 3.26
CA ASN A 166 10.20 -0.45 4.69
C ASN A 166 9.35 0.57 5.48
N LEU A 167 8.13 0.17 5.85
CA LEU A 167 7.19 1.07 6.54
C LEU A 167 7.66 1.47 7.93
N LYS A 168 8.50 0.70 8.57
CA LYS A 168 9.07 1.07 9.87
C LYS A 168 10.07 2.21 9.71
N GLU A 169 10.99 2.09 8.76
CA GLU A 169 11.96 3.16 8.48
C GLU A 169 11.26 4.43 7.99
N LEU A 170 10.23 4.29 7.13
CA LEU A 170 9.39 5.40 6.68
C LEU A 170 8.74 6.14 7.86
N LEU A 171 8.15 5.41 8.81
CA LEU A 171 7.50 5.99 9.97
C LEU A 171 8.51 6.62 10.95
N ASP A 172 9.66 5.96 11.17
CA ASP A 172 10.73 6.49 12.00
C ASP A 172 11.31 7.78 11.39
N PHE A 173 11.46 7.83 10.07
CA PHE A 173 11.85 9.04 9.32
C PHE A 173 10.81 10.15 9.49
N HIS A 174 9.51 9.86 9.30
CA HIS A 174 8.43 10.85 9.49
C HIS A 174 8.47 11.46 10.89
N LYS A 175 8.56 10.64 11.92
CA LYS A 175 8.64 11.09 13.32
C LYS A 175 9.90 11.94 13.60
N SER A 176 11.01 11.64 12.92
CA SER A 176 12.29 12.33 13.18
C SER A 176 12.29 13.79 12.77
N HIS A 177 11.52 14.18 11.75
CA HIS A 177 11.51 15.54 11.24
C HIS A 177 10.33 16.39 11.73
N GLY A 178 9.26 15.77 12.28
CA GLY A 178 8.10 16.48 12.86
C GLY A 178 7.34 17.38 11.88
N LYS A 179 7.35 17.07 10.58
CA LYS A 179 6.64 17.80 9.53
C LYS A 179 5.31 17.14 9.21
N LEU A 180 4.41 17.86 8.54
CA LEU A 180 3.03 17.42 8.29
C LEU A 180 2.93 16.25 7.32
N ALA A 181 3.87 16.12 6.39
CA ALA A 181 3.81 15.09 5.37
C ALA A 181 5.17 14.49 5.04
N THR A 182 5.17 13.16 4.83
CA THR A 182 6.27 12.42 4.19
C THR A 182 5.73 11.73 2.96
N VAL A 183 6.40 11.88 1.82
CA VAL A 183 6.15 11.14 0.59
C VAL A 183 7.29 10.18 0.31
N SER A 184 6.98 8.92 -0.01
CA SER A 184 8.03 8.03 -0.53
C SER A 184 8.29 8.35 -1.99
N VAL A 185 9.59 8.41 -2.34
CA VAL A 185 10.05 8.71 -3.69
C VAL A 185 10.99 7.62 -4.18
N TYR A 186 10.95 7.35 -5.48
CA TYR A 186 11.68 6.28 -6.12
C TYR A 186 12.41 6.82 -7.36
N ASN A 187 13.65 6.40 -7.55
CA ASN A 187 14.37 6.73 -8.79
C ASN A 187 13.89 5.79 -9.92
N PHE A 188 12.99 6.28 -10.75
CA PHE A 188 12.41 5.51 -11.86
C PHE A 188 13.39 5.31 -13.02
N GLY A 189 14.68 5.57 -12.84
CA GLY A 189 15.79 5.33 -13.75
C GLY A 189 15.40 5.27 -15.23
N GLN A 190 15.47 6.38 -15.95
CA GLN A 190 15.63 6.27 -17.39
C GLN A 190 17.10 5.91 -17.64
N ASN A 191 17.38 4.67 -18.06
CA ASN A 191 18.71 4.21 -18.48
C ASN A 191 19.15 4.87 -19.81
N LYS A 192 18.98 6.20 -19.90
CA LYS A 192 19.33 6.97 -21.10
C LYS A 192 20.14 8.18 -20.69
N GLY A 193 21.27 8.39 -21.37
CA GLY A 193 22.12 9.55 -21.14
C GLY A 193 21.37 10.87 -21.32
N VAL A 194 21.73 11.86 -20.53
CA VAL A 194 21.21 13.23 -20.61
C VAL A 194 22.02 14.02 -21.62
N LEU A 195 21.31 14.63 -22.56
CA LEU A 195 21.89 15.52 -23.56
C LEU A 195 21.59 16.98 -23.17
N ASP A 196 22.66 17.78 -23.06
CA ASP A 196 22.51 19.24 -23.02
C ASP A 196 22.59 19.74 -24.47
N ILE A 197 21.47 20.27 -24.99
CA ILE A 197 21.33 20.71 -26.36
C ILE A 197 21.04 22.22 -26.38
N LYS A 198 21.86 22.97 -27.10
CA LYS A 198 21.60 24.38 -27.43
C LYS A 198 21.77 24.60 -28.93
N ASP A 199 20.76 25.24 -29.54
CA ASP A 199 20.73 25.57 -30.97
C ASP A 199 21.03 24.36 -31.89
N GLY A 200 20.46 23.17 -31.52
CA GLY A 200 20.69 21.91 -32.26
C GLY A 200 22.03 21.25 -32.02
N THR A 201 22.93 21.86 -31.25
CA THR A 201 24.26 21.31 -30.93
C THR A 201 24.25 20.64 -29.57
N VAL A 202 24.69 19.38 -29.49
CA VAL A 202 24.91 18.66 -28.23
C VAL A 202 26.15 19.25 -27.56
N ARG A 203 25.97 19.94 -26.43
CA ARG A 203 27.05 20.56 -25.65
C ARG A 203 27.67 19.62 -24.64
N ALA A 204 26.83 18.73 -24.05
CA ALA A 204 27.28 17.72 -23.13
C ALA A 204 26.43 16.44 -23.30
N PHE A 205 27.09 15.31 -23.15
CA PHE A 205 26.49 14.01 -22.98
C PHE A 205 27.00 13.46 -21.65
N ARG A 206 26.10 13.13 -20.74
CA ARG A 206 26.48 12.52 -19.46
C ARG A 206 25.58 11.34 -19.13
N GLU A 207 26.17 10.32 -18.56
CA GLU A 207 25.41 9.28 -17.88
C GLU A 207 24.68 9.91 -16.71
N LYS A 208 23.42 9.51 -16.47
CA LYS A 208 22.66 10.01 -15.32
C LYS A 208 23.26 9.51 -14.02
N SER A 209 23.38 10.39 -13.05
CA SER A 209 23.62 10.05 -11.64
C SER A 209 22.30 9.94 -10.87
N ASP A 210 22.29 9.25 -9.74
CA ASP A 210 21.12 9.15 -8.84
C ASP A 210 20.62 10.52 -8.33
N LEU A 211 21.40 11.57 -8.49
CA LEU A 211 21.10 12.96 -8.12
C LEU A 211 20.37 13.75 -9.22
N ASP A 212 20.18 13.20 -10.40
CA ASP A 212 19.64 13.91 -11.57
C ASP A 212 18.11 14.01 -11.63
N GLY A 213 17.44 14.09 -10.49
CA GLY A 213 16.06 14.60 -10.42
C GLY A 213 14.96 13.71 -11.04
N ASN A 214 15.17 12.40 -11.19
CA ASN A 214 14.14 11.46 -11.64
C ASN A 214 13.37 10.79 -10.50
N LEU A 215 13.40 11.40 -9.33
CA LEU A 215 12.60 10.93 -8.21
C LEU A 215 11.12 11.19 -8.51
N ILE A 216 10.34 10.14 -8.51
CA ILE A 216 8.89 10.20 -8.68
C ILE A 216 8.19 9.87 -7.35
N ASN A 217 7.02 10.45 -7.15
CA ASN A 217 6.12 10.07 -6.08
C ASN A 217 5.61 8.63 -6.32
N ILE A 218 5.79 7.76 -5.35
CA ILE A 218 5.37 6.35 -5.39
C ILE A 218 4.24 6.01 -4.41
N GLY A 219 3.60 6.99 -3.83
CA GLY A 219 2.68 6.77 -2.72
C GLY A 219 3.41 6.53 -1.41
N PHE A 220 2.91 5.62 -0.60
CA PHE A 220 3.46 5.31 0.73
C PHE A 220 3.73 6.58 1.54
N PHE A 221 2.70 7.42 1.64
CA PHE A 221 2.76 8.63 2.46
C PHE A 221 2.55 8.31 3.94
N VAL A 222 3.12 9.17 4.80
CA VAL A 222 2.71 9.37 6.19
C VAL A 222 2.27 10.81 6.33
N LEU A 223 1.06 11.02 6.81
CA LEU A 223 0.40 12.32 6.86
C LEU A 223 -0.13 12.61 8.25
N GLU A 224 0.10 13.82 8.74
CA GLU A 224 -0.59 14.37 9.89
C GLU A 224 -2.02 14.80 9.52
N PRO A 225 -3.01 14.71 10.42
CA PRO A 225 -4.41 15.06 10.11
C PRO A 225 -4.60 16.49 9.59
N SER A 226 -3.76 17.42 10.01
CA SER A 226 -3.79 18.83 9.56
C SER A 226 -3.54 19.00 8.05
N VAL A 227 -2.97 18.00 7.37
CA VAL A 227 -2.86 17.99 5.90
C VAL A 227 -4.24 18.12 5.23
N LEU A 228 -5.32 17.69 5.90
CA LEU A 228 -6.68 17.80 5.38
C LEU A 228 -7.14 19.26 5.22
N GLU A 229 -6.51 20.20 5.89
CA GLU A 229 -6.81 21.64 5.80
C GLU A 229 -6.30 22.26 4.50
N TYR A 230 -5.32 21.64 3.85
CA TYR A 230 -4.80 22.03 2.53
C TYR A 230 -5.69 21.61 1.37
N ILE A 231 -6.77 20.87 1.64
CA ILE A 231 -7.68 20.37 0.62
C ILE A 231 -8.96 21.21 0.63
N GLU A 232 -9.24 21.91 -0.46
CA GLU A 232 -10.44 22.77 -0.55
C GLU A 232 -11.73 21.97 -0.67
N GLY A 233 -11.76 20.98 -1.58
CA GLY A 233 -12.99 20.21 -1.86
C GLY A 233 -12.80 19.10 -2.89
N ASP A 234 -13.92 18.68 -3.48
CA ASP A 234 -13.99 17.51 -4.36
C ASP A 234 -13.11 17.59 -5.61
N ASN A 235 -12.91 18.80 -6.13
CA ASN A 235 -12.12 19.05 -7.35
C ASN A 235 -10.62 19.19 -7.06
N THR A 236 -10.18 19.10 -5.81
CA THR A 236 -8.78 19.22 -5.43
C THR A 236 -8.02 17.96 -5.81
N VAL A 237 -6.97 18.11 -6.60
CA VAL A 237 -5.97 17.07 -6.88
C VAL A 237 -4.89 17.15 -5.82
N PHE A 238 -4.75 16.12 -4.99
CA PHE A 238 -3.83 16.11 -3.84
C PHE A 238 -2.38 16.36 -4.24
N GLU A 239 -1.99 15.81 -5.39
CA GLU A 239 -0.64 15.89 -5.96
C GLU A 239 -0.31 17.26 -6.57
N GLN A 240 -1.28 18.18 -6.61
CA GLN A 240 -1.09 19.53 -7.13
C GLN A 240 -1.02 20.55 -5.99
N GLU A 241 -2.08 21.34 -5.80
CA GLU A 241 -2.02 22.46 -4.85
C GLU A 241 -1.67 22.04 -3.41
N PRO A 242 -2.26 20.99 -2.80
CA PRO A 242 -1.92 20.60 -1.45
C PRO A 242 -0.44 20.26 -1.27
N LEU A 243 0.12 19.38 -2.14
CA LEU A 243 1.54 19.02 -2.02
C LEU A 243 2.48 20.17 -2.39
N LYS A 244 2.11 21.06 -3.31
CA LYS A 244 2.89 22.26 -3.64
C LYS A 244 2.95 23.22 -2.47
N GLN A 245 1.81 23.45 -1.81
CA GLN A 245 1.75 24.34 -0.65
C GLN A 245 2.53 23.76 0.52
N LEU A 246 2.35 22.47 0.84
CA LEU A 246 3.16 21.78 1.87
C LEU A 246 4.66 21.87 1.58
N ALA A 247 5.06 21.77 0.32
CA ALA A 247 6.46 21.90 -0.09
C ALA A 247 6.97 23.34 0.08
N ALA A 248 6.18 24.33 -0.33
CA ALA A 248 6.52 25.75 -0.17
C ALA A 248 6.67 26.14 1.30
N GLU A 249 5.86 25.60 2.19
CA GLU A 249 5.91 25.80 3.64
C GLU A 249 6.97 24.92 4.34
N SER A 250 7.73 24.12 3.58
CA SER A 250 8.74 23.19 4.12
C SER A 250 8.13 22.11 5.05
N GLU A 251 6.85 21.78 4.86
CA GLU A 251 6.11 20.76 5.61
C GLU A 251 6.04 19.40 4.90
N LEU A 252 6.60 19.27 3.71
CA LEU A 252 6.72 18.02 2.95
C LEU A 252 8.17 17.52 2.96
N LYS A 253 8.38 16.27 3.37
CA LYS A 253 9.67 15.57 3.31
C LYS A 253 9.62 14.37 2.39
N ALA A 254 10.73 14.05 1.74
CA ALA A 254 10.87 12.93 0.84
C ALA A 254 11.67 11.79 1.50
N PHE A 255 11.09 10.60 1.53
CA PHE A 255 11.75 9.35 1.93
C PHE A 255 12.19 8.60 0.66
N VAL A 256 13.49 8.46 0.45
CA VAL A 256 14.02 7.80 -0.75
C VAL A 256 13.97 6.29 -0.59
N HIS A 257 13.22 5.62 -1.47
CA HIS A 257 13.13 4.17 -1.54
C HIS A 257 14.10 3.61 -2.57
N HIS A 258 14.92 2.63 -2.17
CA HIS A 258 15.94 2.01 -3.02
C HIS A 258 15.62 0.57 -3.44
N GLY A 259 14.50 0.02 -2.96
CA GLY A 259 14.07 -1.35 -3.26
C GLY A 259 13.25 -1.45 -4.55
N PHE A 260 12.24 -2.31 -4.55
CA PHE A 260 11.33 -2.51 -5.67
C PHE A 260 10.07 -1.66 -5.52
N TRP A 261 9.65 -1.06 -6.63
CA TRP A 261 8.33 -0.46 -6.76
C TRP A 261 7.83 -0.58 -8.21
N GLN A 262 6.53 -0.87 -8.37
CA GLN A 262 5.89 -0.95 -9.68
C GLN A 262 4.41 -0.59 -9.58
N CYS A 263 3.96 0.35 -10.42
CA CYS A 263 2.54 0.56 -10.68
C CYS A 263 2.03 -0.38 -11.77
N MET A 264 0.71 -0.55 -11.84
CA MET A 264 0.04 -1.33 -12.86
C MET A 264 -0.85 -0.43 -13.73
N ASP A 265 -0.24 0.45 -14.51
CA ASP A 265 -0.96 1.42 -15.35
C ASP A 265 -1.34 0.86 -16.72
N THR A 266 -0.60 -0.12 -17.20
CA THR A 266 -0.74 -0.72 -18.53
C THR A 266 -0.79 -2.25 -18.46
N LEU A 267 -1.28 -2.87 -19.54
CA LEU A 267 -1.29 -4.34 -19.66
C LEU A 267 0.13 -4.92 -19.59
N ARG A 268 1.14 -4.21 -20.13
CA ARG A 268 2.55 -4.62 -20.05
C ARG A 268 3.04 -4.69 -18.61
N GLU A 269 2.69 -3.72 -17.79
CA GLU A 269 3.05 -3.70 -16.36
C GLU A 269 2.34 -4.80 -15.59
N LYS A 270 1.06 -5.05 -15.88
CA LYS A 270 0.33 -6.21 -15.35
C LYS A 270 1.06 -7.51 -15.67
N GLN A 271 1.40 -7.74 -16.94
CA GLN A 271 2.13 -8.95 -17.37
C GLN A 271 3.50 -9.09 -16.68
N HIS A 272 4.19 -7.97 -16.45
CA HIS A 272 5.45 -7.97 -15.72
C HIS A 272 5.26 -8.41 -14.27
N LEU A 273 4.28 -7.84 -13.56
CA LEU A 273 3.95 -8.22 -12.18
C LEU A 273 3.50 -9.70 -12.10
N GLU A 274 2.68 -10.15 -13.04
CA GLU A 274 2.23 -11.54 -13.13
C GLU A 274 3.40 -12.51 -13.31
N LYS A 275 4.36 -12.14 -14.16
CA LYS A 275 5.58 -12.93 -14.37
C LYS A 275 6.43 -13.02 -13.09
N LEU A 276 6.62 -11.91 -12.39
CA LEU A 276 7.36 -11.89 -11.12
C LEU A 276 6.67 -12.79 -10.08
N TRP A 277 5.34 -12.73 -9.99
CA TRP A 277 4.58 -13.54 -9.06
C TRP A 277 4.65 -15.03 -9.39
N SER A 278 4.37 -15.41 -10.64
CA SER A 278 4.32 -16.82 -11.09
C SER A 278 5.68 -17.53 -11.01
N THR A 279 6.79 -16.77 -11.13
CA THR A 279 8.15 -17.31 -10.98
C THR A 279 8.64 -17.33 -9.52
N GLY A 280 7.83 -16.87 -8.56
CA GLY A 280 8.23 -16.78 -7.16
C GLY A 280 9.24 -15.66 -6.85
N ASN A 281 9.48 -14.74 -7.79
CA ASN A 281 10.46 -13.66 -7.69
C ASN A 281 9.82 -12.29 -7.43
N ALA A 282 8.61 -12.24 -6.85
CA ALA A 282 7.90 -11.02 -6.55
C ALA A 282 8.54 -10.28 -5.34
N PRO A 283 9.27 -9.17 -5.53
CA PRO A 283 10.03 -8.55 -4.43
C PRO A 283 9.12 -7.96 -3.35
N TRP A 284 7.90 -7.55 -3.71
CA TRP A 284 6.91 -7.05 -2.75
C TRP A 284 6.28 -8.14 -1.88
N LYS A 285 6.46 -9.43 -2.22
CA LYS A 285 5.99 -10.56 -1.39
C LYS A 285 6.93 -10.77 -0.21
N ILE A 286 6.96 -9.82 0.71
CA ILE A 286 7.78 -9.84 1.92
C ILE A 286 7.18 -10.69 3.06
N TRP A 287 5.94 -11.14 2.91
CA TRP A 287 5.28 -12.06 3.86
C TRP A 287 5.48 -13.52 3.46
N LYS A 288 5.26 -14.41 4.41
CA LYS A 288 5.34 -15.88 4.22
C LYS A 288 4.10 -16.42 3.52
#